data_53727867b17ff82a6c8882dea887ad72
#
_entry.id   53727867b17ff82a6c8882dea887ad72
#
_cell.length_a   1.000
_cell.length_b   1.000
_cell.length_c   1.000
_cell.angle_alpha   90.00
_cell.angle_beta   90.00
_cell.angle_gamma   90.00
#
_symmetry.space_group_name_H-M   'P 1'
#
loop_
_entity.id
_entity.type
_entity.pdbx_description
1 polymer ?
#
loop_
_entity_poly.entity_id
_entity_poly.type
_entity_poly.pdbx_seq_one_letter_code
_entity_poly.pdbx_strand_id
1 'polypeptide(L)'
;MFIDEVLIDLLAGDGGNGCMAFRREKYIEMGGPYGGNGGKGANIVFEADEGLNTLIDLRYRRCIKGNKGENGLGKGMNGANAEDVVVRVPLGTVITDGDTGLIIGDLTKNKERVVVARGGRGGRGNMAFATHSNPAPSFCENGEPGEMKKVKVELKLLADVGLVGMPSVGKSTLISKISASKPKIAEYHFTTLKPNLGVVRASGDRSFLVADFPGLIEGASLGEGLG
;
A
#
# COMPACT_ATOMS: atom_id res chain seq x y z
N MET A 1 4.17 10.45 -18.54
CA MET A 1 2.84 9.86 -18.64
C MET A 1 2.27 9.85 -17.24
N PHE A 2 1.12 10.44 -17.00
CA PHE A 2 0.48 10.53 -15.69
C PHE A 2 -0.35 9.26 -15.46
N ILE A 3 -0.22 8.64 -14.30
CA ILE A 3 -0.94 7.42 -13.94
C ILE A 3 -1.64 7.70 -12.64
N ASP A 4 -2.95 7.68 -12.70
CA ASP A 4 -3.90 8.00 -11.63
C ASP A 4 -4.51 6.75 -11.01
N GLU A 5 -4.45 5.60 -11.70
CA GLU A 5 -5.04 4.35 -11.26
C GLU A 5 -4.15 3.16 -11.62
N VAL A 6 -3.93 2.26 -10.67
CA VAL A 6 -3.16 1.03 -10.86
C VAL A 6 -3.80 -0.11 -10.08
N LEU A 7 -3.92 -1.29 -10.72
CA LEU A 7 -4.28 -2.54 -10.05
C LEU A 7 -3.01 -3.32 -9.70
N ILE A 8 -2.91 -3.77 -8.45
CA ILE A 8 -1.74 -4.45 -7.91
C ILE A 8 -2.16 -5.69 -7.12
N ASP A 9 -1.45 -6.78 -7.33
CA ASP A 9 -1.58 -7.99 -6.54
C ASP A 9 -0.60 -7.92 -5.35
N LEU A 10 -1.12 -8.07 -4.14
CA LEU A 10 -0.35 -8.08 -2.91
C LEU A 10 -0.33 -9.48 -2.33
N LEU A 11 0.87 -9.95 -2.02
CA LEU A 11 1.12 -11.25 -1.39
C LEU A 11 1.92 -10.97 -0.12
N ALA A 12 1.26 -10.87 1.02
CA ALA A 12 1.95 -10.71 2.31
C ALA A 12 2.77 -11.97 2.63
N GLY A 13 3.78 -11.81 3.49
CA GLY A 13 4.67 -12.92 3.83
C GLY A 13 3.96 -13.98 4.67
N ASP A 14 4.25 -15.24 4.42
CA ASP A 14 3.81 -16.34 5.29
C ASP A 14 4.53 -16.29 6.63
N GLY A 15 3.92 -16.82 7.68
CA GLY A 15 4.58 -17.10 8.95
C GLY A 15 5.58 -18.26 8.83
N GLY A 16 6.65 -18.20 9.61
CA GLY A 16 7.57 -19.30 9.76
C GLY A 16 6.94 -20.45 10.53
N ASN A 17 7.32 -21.68 10.28
CA ASN A 17 6.84 -22.85 11.02
C ASN A 17 7.46 -22.91 12.42
N GLY A 18 6.70 -23.37 13.40
CA GLY A 18 7.26 -23.77 14.70
C GLY A 18 8.15 -25.00 14.55
N CYS A 19 9.05 -25.17 15.50
CA CYS A 19 9.97 -26.30 15.54
C CYS A 19 9.50 -27.34 16.56
N MET A 20 9.66 -28.61 16.19
CA MET A 20 9.54 -29.72 17.10
C MET A 20 10.96 -30.24 17.44
N ALA A 21 11.44 -29.94 18.61
CA ALA A 21 12.74 -30.42 19.10
C ALA A 21 12.65 -30.83 20.57
N PHE A 22 13.53 -31.71 20.96
CA PHE A 22 13.68 -32.16 22.35
C PHE A 22 15.11 -31.90 22.80
N ARG A 23 15.26 -31.58 24.07
CA ARG A 23 16.57 -31.40 24.70
C ARG A 23 17.27 -32.76 24.79
N ARG A 24 18.47 -32.87 24.26
CA ARG A 24 19.33 -34.04 24.35
C ARG A 24 20.67 -33.60 24.88
N GLU A 25 21.01 -34.06 26.04
CA GLU A 25 22.30 -33.78 26.67
C GLU A 25 22.89 -35.07 27.24
N LYS A 26 24.18 -35.06 27.47
CA LYS A 26 24.87 -36.18 28.11
C LYS A 26 24.24 -36.44 29.49
N TYR A 27 23.79 -37.65 29.74
CA TYR A 27 23.09 -38.10 30.95
C TYR A 27 21.62 -37.62 31.08
N ILE A 28 21.02 -37.04 30.06
CA ILE A 28 19.58 -36.71 30.02
C ILE A 28 18.97 -37.44 28.82
N GLU A 29 18.38 -38.63 29.06
CA GLU A 29 17.78 -39.43 27.99
C GLU A 29 16.48 -38.84 27.45
N MET A 30 15.68 -38.25 28.34
CA MET A 30 14.39 -37.64 28.02
C MET A 30 14.36 -36.17 28.45
N GLY A 31 14.99 -35.30 27.68
CA GLY A 31 14.85 -33.85 27.87
C GLY A 31 13.47 -33.36 27.42
N GLY A 32 12.96 -32.32 28.06
CA GLY A 32 11.69 -31.72 27.72
C GLY A 32 11.66 -31.13 26.31
N PRO A 33 10.49 -30.58 25.87
CA PRO A 33 10.35 -29.93 24.56
C PRO A 33 11.26 -28.71 24.48
N TYR A 34 11.90 -28.52 23.32
CA TYR A 34 12.95 -27.50 23.15
C TYR A 34 12.89 -26.85 21.76
N GLY A 35 11.72 -26.87 21.11
CA GLY A 35 11.46 -26.25 19.83
C GLY A 35 10.95 -24.82 19.99
N GLY A 36 11.57 -23.88 19.28
CA GLY A 36 11.17 -22.47 19.24
C GLY A 36 10.00 -22.20 18.29
N ASN A 37 9.41 -21.03 18.40
CA ASN A 37 8.32 -20.58 17.55
C ASN A 37 8.87 -20.04 16.21
N GLY A 38 8.07 -20.12 15.16
CA GLY A 38 8.34 -19.41 13.89
C GLY A 38 8.14 -17.90 14.03
N GLY A 39 8.82 -17.13 13.17
CA GLY A 39 8.67 -15.69 13.06
C GLY A 39 7.42 -15.30 12.26
N LYS A 40 6.94 -14.08 12.45
CA LYS A 40 5.83 -13.50 11.68
C LYS A 40 6.29 -13.17 10.26
N GLY A 41 5.42 -13.37 9.26
CA GLY A 41 5.62 -12.91 7.89
C GLY A 41 5.51 -11.39 7.76
N ALA A 42 6.09 -10.84 6.69
CA ALA A 42 6.06 -9.42 6.39
C ALA A 42 4.64 -8.92 6.09
N ASN A 43 4.26 -7.80 6.67
CA ASN A 43 3.09 -7.05 6.20
C ASN A 43 3.45 -6.24 4.96
N ILE A 44 2.43 -5.84 4.19
CA ILE A 44 2.56 -4.84 3.13
C ILE A 44 1.89 -3.57 3.62
N VAL A 45 2.68 -2.51 3.74
CA VAL A 45 2.30 -1.21 4.31
C VAL A 45 2.45 -0.15 3.24
N PHE A 46 1.41 0.65 3.01
CA PHE A 46 1.51 1.82 2.16
C PHE A 46 1.81 3.05 3.03
N GLU A 47 2.76 3.86 2.58
CA GLU A 47 3.19 5.08 3.26
C GLU A 47 3.10 6.26 2.29
N ALA A 48 2.45 7.33 2.73
CA ALA A 48 2.37 8.59 1.97
C ALA A 48 3.71 9.35 2.00
N ASP A 49 4.16 9.80 0.84
CA ASP A 49 5.40 10.56 0.67
C ASP A 49 5.13 11.82 -0.19
N GLU A 50 5.38 13.00 0.38
CA GLU A 50 5.25 14.30 -0.32
C GLU A 50 6.19 14.44 -1.52
N GLY A 51 7.29 13.69 -1.54
CA GLY A 51 8.26 13.73 -2.64
C GLY A 51 7.76 13.04 -3.91
N LEU A 52 6.64 12.33 -3.85
CA LEU A 52 6.07 11.59 -4.96
C LEU A 52 4.84 12.31 -5.53
N ASN A 53 4.78 12.43 -6.86
CA ASN A 53 3.66 13.06 -7.56
C ASN A 53 2.93 12.11 -8.54
N THR A 54 3.30 10.83 -8.56
CA THR A 54 2.75 9.88 -9.54
C THR A 54 2.85 8.44 -9.05
N LEU A 55 1.94 7.59 -9.51
CA LEU A 55 1.92 6.15 -9.25
C LEU A 55 2.74 5.34 -10.30
N ILE A 56 3.63 6.01 -11.05
CA ILE A 56 4.34 5.37 -12.17
C ILE A 56 5.16 4.14 -11.75
N ASP A 57 5.77 4.18 -10.57
CA ASP A 57 6.57 3.08 -10.03
C ASP A 57 5.72 1.83 -9.75
N LEU A 58 4.48 2.03 -9.32
CA LEU A 58 3.55 0.94 -9.05
C LEU A 58 3.04 0.26 -10.33
N ARG A 59 2.98 1.00 -11.43
CA ARG A 59 2.60 0.43 -12.73
C ARG A 59 3.54 -0.68 -13.19
N TYR A 60 4.84 -0.53 -12.88
CA TYR A 60 5.85 -1.52 -13.25
C TYR A 60 5.93 -2.67 -12.24
N ARG A 61 5.44 -2.46 -11.01
CA ARG A 61 5.41 -3.46 -9.94
C ARG A 61 3.99 -4.01 -9.73
N ARG A 62 3.51 -4.80 -10.68
CA ARG A 62 2.15 -5.36 -10.62
C ARG A 62 1.92 -6.38 -9.50
N CYS A 63 2.98 -6.91 -8.92
CA CYS A 63 2.92 -7.85 -7.82
C CYS A 63 3.96 -7.47 -6.76
N ILE A 64 3.50 -7.27 -5.53
CA ILE A 64 4.35 -6.98 -4.38
C ILE A 64 4.29 -8.16 -3.42
N LYS A 65 5.47 -8.71 -3.09
CA LYS A 65 5.59 -9.88 -2.21
C LYS A 65 6.31 -9.52 -0.92
N GLY A 66 5.73 -9.93 0.21
CA GLY A 66 6.34 -9.90 1.51
C GLY A 66 7.22 -11.13 1.75
N ASN A 67 8.27 -10.97 2.53
CA ASN A 67 9.15 -12.06 2.92
C ASN A 67 8.47 -12.96 3.96
N LYS A 68 8.75 -14.24 3.89
CA LYS A 68 8.33 -15.22 4.88
C LYS A 68 9.08 -14.99 6.20
N GLY A 69 8.41 -15.20 7.34
CA GLY A 69 9.06 -15.30 8.64
C GLY A 69 9.96 -16.54 8.72
N GLU A 70 11.04 -16.44 9.48
CA GLU A 70 11.94 -17.57 9.68
C GLU A 70 11.28 -18.68 10.49
N ASN A 71 11.63 -19.92 10.20
CA ASN A 71 11.17 -21.04 10.98
C ASN A 71 11.84 -21.05 12.37
N GLY A 72 11.12 -21.52 13.38
CA GLY A 72 11.69 -21.82 14.68
C GLY A 72 12.77 -22.89 14.58
N LEU A 73 13.72 -22.85 15.49
CA LEU A 73 14.83 -23.80 15.56
C LEU A 73 14.83 -24.55 16.89
N GLY A 74 15.61 -25.58 16.97
CA GLY A 74 15.87 -26.27 18.24
C GLY A 74 16.55 -25.34 19.26
N LYS A 75 16.74 -25.82 20.48
CA LYS A 75 17.32 -25.07 21.63
C LYS A 75 16.50 -23.82 22.02
N GLY A 76 15.17 -23.86 21.80
CA GLY A 76 14.27 -22.77 22.15
C GLY A 76 14.43 -21.50 21.30
N MET A 77 15.17 -21.55 20.19
CA MET A 77 15.41 -20.40 19.33
C MET A 77 14.20 -20.11 18.46
N ASN A 78 13.61 -18.93 18.63
CA ASN A 78 12.53 -18.47 17.79
C ASN A 78 13.08 -17.96 16.45
N GLY A 79 12.33 -18.17 15.37
CA GLY A 79 12.61 -17.58 14.07
C GLY A 79 12.44 -16.06 14.10
N ALA A 80 13.24 -15.34 13.34
CA ALA A 80 13.12 -13.90 13.19
C ALA A 80 11.82 -13.53 12.43
N ASN A 81 11.22 -12.41 12.83
CA ASN A 81 10.11 -11.84 12.08
C ASN A 81 10.64 -11.21 10.79
N ALA A 82 9.89 -11.34 9.71
CA ALA A 82 10.20 -10.64 8.48
C ALA A 82 9.92 -9.13 8.63
N GLU A 83 10.75 -8.31 7.99
CA GLU A 83 10.55 -6.87 7.93
C GLU A 83 9.36 -6.53 7.03
N ASP A 84 8.58 -5.52 7.42
CA ASP A 84 7.43 -5.05 6.65
C ASP A 84 7.88 -4.43 5.32
N VAL A 85 7.15 -4.73 4.24
CA VAL A 85 7.39 -4.13 2.93
C VAL A 85 6.66 -2.80 2.87
N VAL A 86 7.43 -1.70 2.87
CA VAL A 86 6.88 -0.34 2.76
C VAL A 86 6.82 0.07 1.30
N VAL A 87 5.61 0.40 0.85
CA VAL A 87 5.30 0.90 -0.49
C VAL A 87 5.00 2.38 -0.38
N ARG A 88 5.86 3.23 -0.95
CA ARG A 88 5.66 4.67 -0.93
C ARG A 88 4.73 5.10 -2.05
N VAL A 89 3.77 5.96 -1.71
CA VAL A 89 2.77 6.51 -2.64
C VAL A 89 2.60 8.00 -2.41
N PRO A 90 2.14 8.76 -3.42
CA PRO A 90 1.84 10.18 -3.27
C PRO A 90 0.76 10.45 -2.21
N LEU A 91 0.72 11.67 -1.69
CA LEU A 91 -0.40 12.17 -0.90
C LEU A 91 -1.70 12.17 -1.72
N GLY A 92 -2.84 11.92 -1.04
CA GLY A 92 -4.14 11.81 -1.69
C GLY A 92 -4.36 10.47 -2.41
N THR A 93 -3.54 9.46 -2.09
CA THR A 93 -3.73 8.12 -2.63
C THR A 93 -4.81 7.38 -1.84
N VAL A 94 -5.82 6.89 -2.55
CA VAL A 94 -6.88 6.02 -2.03
C VAL A 94 -6.60 4.59 -2.44
N ILE A 95 -6.68 3.69 -1.49
CA ILE A 95 -6.47 2.26 -1.67
C ILE A 95 -7.80 1.56 -1.45
N THR A 96 -8.27 0.87 -2.48
CA THR A 96 -9.55 0.17 -2.48
C THR A 96 -9.29 -1.32 -2.71
N ASP A 97 -10.02 -2.16 -2.02
CA ASP A 97 -10.02 -3.61 -2.27
C ASP A 97 -10.62 -3.90 -3.64
N GLY A 98 -9.88 -4.60 -4.50
CA GLY A 98 -10.28 -4.87 -5.88
C GLY A 98 -11.45 -5.83 -6.02
N ASP A 99 -11.69 -6.67 -5.02
CA ASP A 99 -12.75 -7.68 -5.05
C ASP A 99 -14.04 -7.16 -4.40
N THR A 100 -13.92 -6.43 -3.28
CA THR A 100 -15.08 -5.95 -2.51
C THR A 100 -15.46 -4.49 -2.82
N GLY A 101 -14.55 -3.72 -3.40
CA GLY A 101 -14.75 -2.29 -3.63
C GLY A 101 -14.69 -1.43 -2.36
N LEU A 102 -14.33 -2.00 -1.21
CA LEU A 102 -14.24 -1.26 0.04
C LEU A 102 -12.92 -0.48 0.12
N ILE A 103 -13.00 0.74 0.67
CA ILE A 103 -11.82 1.57 0.91
C ILE A 103 -11.05 0.98 2.10
N ILE A 104 -9.78 0.61 1.85
CA ILE A 104 -8.85 0.12 2.89
C ILE A 104 -8.18 1.30 3.58
N GLY A 105 -7.85 2.35 2.83
CA GLY A 105 -7.22 3.54 3.37
C GLY A 105 -7.22 4.72 2.41
N ASP A 106 -7.17 5.92 2.98
CA ASP A 106 -7.04 7.20 2.29
C ASP A 106 -5.86 7.94 2.92
N LEU A 107 -4.77 8.08 2.16
CA LEU A 107 -3.50 8.61 2.64
C LEU A 107 -3.42 10.11 2.34
N THR A 108 -3.83 10.92 3.30
CA THR A 108 -3.91 12.39 3.15
C THR A 108 -2.77 13.14 3.80
N LYS A 109 -2.06 12.52 4.77
CA LYS A 109 -0.98 13.17 5.51
C LYS A 109 0.37 12.54 5.20
N ASN A 110 1.41 13.36 5.18
CA ASN A 110 2.78 12.89 4.98
C ASN A 110 3.19 11.89 6.06
N LYS A 111 3.84 10.80 5.63
CA LYS A 111 4.25 9.64 6.46
C LYS A 111 3.10 8.88 7.12
N GLU A 112 1.88 9.12 6.69
CA GLU A 112 0.75 8.30 7.09
C GLU A 112 0.91 6.88 6.54
N ARG A 113 0.62 5.88 7.38
CA ARG A 113 0.80 4.47 7.06
C ARG A 113 -0.49 3.69 7.20
N VAL A 114 -0.76 2.83 6.23
CA VAL A 114 -1.88 1.89 6.25
C VAL A 114 -1.37 0.49 5.95
N VAL A 115 -1.72 -0.47 6.81
CA VAL A 115 -1.44 -1.90 6.57
C VAL A 115 -2.51 -2.42 5.63
N VAL A 116 -2.13 -2.75 4.40
CA VAL A 116 -3.05 -3.19 3.35
C VAL A 116 -3.19 -4.71 3.32
N ALA A 117 -2.09 -5.43 3.49
CA ALA A 117 -2.11 -6.89 3.60
C ALA A 117 -1.25 -7.34 4.80
N ARG A 118 -1.80 -8.22 5.61
CA ARG A 118 -1.16 -8.70 6.84
C ARG A 118 -0.37 -9.97 6.57
N GLY A 119 0.86 -10.00 7.11
CA GLY A 119 1.68 -11.21 7.14
C GLY A 119 1.10 -12.27 8.05
N GLY A 120 1.31 -13.53 7.69
CA GLY A 120 0.89 -14.69 8.45
C GLY A 120 1.59 -14.75 9.82
N ARG A 121 0.90 -15.30 10.81
CA ARG A 121 1.43 -15.55 12.14
C ARG A 121 2.42 -16.71 12.09
N GLY A 122 3.54 -16.60 12.82
CA GLY A 122 4.46 -17.72 13.03
C GLY A 122 3.81 -18.84 13.85
N GLY A 123 4.06 -20.09 13.45
CA GLY A 123 3.61 -21.28 14.15
C GLY A 123 4.30 -21.43 15.49
N ARG A 124 3.61 -21.99 16.48
CA ARG A 124 4.19 -22.26 17.80
C ARG A 124 5.02 -23.54 17.78
N GLY A 125 6.20 -23.50 18.42
CA GLY A 125 7.01 -24.67 18.65
C GLY A 125 6.46 -25.58 19.75
N ASN A 126 6.95 -26.83 19.83
CA ASN A 126 6.46 -27.80 20.80
C ASN A 126 6.64 -27.36 22.27
N MET A 127 7.58 -26.47 22.55
CA MET A 127 7.79 -25.93 23.89
C MET A 127 6.59 -25.11 24.39
N ALA A 128 5.88 -24.43 23.46
CA ALA A 128 4.71 -23.62 23.78
C ALA A 128 3.46 -24.45 24.12
N PHE A 129 3.46 -25.75 23.85
CA PHE A 129 2.35 -26.68 24.12
C PHE A 129 2.60 -27.58 25.34
N ALA A 130 3.74 -27.40 26.02
CA ALA A 130 4.03 -28.16 27.23
C ALA A 130 3.01 -27.80 28.32
N THR A 131 2.36 -28.82 28.87
CA THR A 131 1.41 -28.69 29.97
C THR A 131 1.76 -29.74 31.04
N HIS A 132 1.18 -29.61 32.22
CA HIS A 132 1.38 -30.59 33.29
C HIS A 132 0.91 -31.99 32.90
N SER A 133 -0.18 -32.10 32.14
CA SER A 133 -0.72 -33.35 31.61
C SER A 133 0.02 -33.90 30.39
N ASN A 134 0.68 -33.02 29.62
CA ASN A 134 1.52 -33.39 28.48
C ASN A 134 2.85 -32.62 28.52
N PRO A 135 3.83 -33.07 29.31
CA PRO A 135 5.07 -32.33 29.51
C PRO A 135 6.01 -32.35 28.29
N ALA A 136 5.82 -33.28 27.36
CA ALA A 136 6.68 -33.44 26.19
C ALA A 136 5.91 -33.61 24.89
N PRO A 137 5.19 -32.55 24.43
CA PRO A 137 4.38 -32.61 23.20
C PRO A 137 5.28 -32.85 21.98
N SER A 138 4.82 -33.79 21.12
CA SER A 138 5.53 -34.20 19.90
C SER A 138 4.90 -33.59 18.64
N PHE A 139 4.39 -32.37 18.75
CA PHE A 139 3.82 -31.60 17.63
C PHE A 139 4.19 -30.13 17.72
N CYS A 140 4.11 -29.44 16.60
CA CYS A 140 4.27 -28.00 16.46
C CYS A 140 3.24 -27.47 15.44
N GLU A 141 3.02 -26.18 15.43
CA GLU A 141 2.15 -25.53 14.44
C GLU A 141 2.96 -25.10 13.21
N ASN A 142 2.31 -25.19 12.05
CA ASN A 142 2.80 -24.52 10.87
C ASN A 142 2.51 -23.01 10.95
N GLY A 143 3.31 -22.21 10.27
CA GLY A 143 3.01 -20.79 10.09
C GLY A 143 1.74 -20.62 9.28
N GLU A 144 0.99 -19.56 9.59
CA GLU A 144 -0.20 -19.18 8.84
C GLU A 144 0.22 -18.55 7.50
N PRO A 145 -0.56 -18.75 6.43
CA PRO A 145 -0.31 -18.04 5.17
C PRO A 145 -0.54 -16.53 5.35
N GLY A 146 0.23 -15.73 4.61
CA GLY A 146 0.00 -14.30 4.51
C GLY A 146 -1.27 -13.98 3.71
N GLU A 147 -1.85 -12.82 3.93
CA GLU A 147 -3.00 -12.33 3.17
C GLU A 147 -2.62 -12.09 1.71
N MET A 148 -3.50 -12.54 0.80
CA MET A 148 -3.44 -12.23 -0.61
C MET A 148 -4.58 -11.28 -0.94
N LYS A 149 -4.28 -10.13 -1.54
CA LYS A 149 -5.28 -9.14 -1.91
C LYS A 149 -4.96 -8.53 -3.26
N LYS A 150 -5.99 -8.33 -4.07
CA LYS A 150 -5.92 -7.47 -5.23
C LYS A 150 -6.41 -6.09 -4.82
N VAL A 151 -5.61 -5.07 -5.03
CA VAL A 151 -5.97 -3.69 -4.64
C VAL A 151 -5.93 -2.77 -5.84
N LYS A 152 -6.86 -1.85 -5.85
CA LYS A 152 -6.92 -0.71 -6.74
C LYS A 152 -6.35 0.48 -5.99
N VAL A 153 -5.31 1.07 -6.53
CA VAL A 153 -4.65 2.26 -5.99
C VAL A 153 -4.99 3.43 -6.90
N GLU A 154 -5.70 4.40 -6.38
CA GLU A 154 -6.11 5.60 -7.09
C GLU A 154 -5.49 6.83 -6.46
N LEU A 155 -4.94 7.71 -7.27
CA LEU A 155 -4.45 9.01 -6.84
C LEU A 155 -5.52 10.07 -7.09
N LYS A 156 -6.11 10.59 -6.01
CA LYS A 156 -7.01 11.74 -6.08
C LYS A 156 -6.17 13.00 -6.20
N LEU A 157 -5.98 13.44 -7.43
CA LEU A 157 -5.22 14.63 -7.72
C LEU A 157 -6.06 15.87 -7.45
N LEU A 158 -5.63 16.67 -6.49
CA LEU A 158 -6.00 18.08 -6.40
C LEU A 158 -4.98 18.86 -7.24
N ALA A 159 -5.46 19.74 -8.10
CA ALA A 159 -4.58 20.64 -8.84
C ALA A 159 -3.99 21.67 -7.87
N ASP A 160 -2.69 21.94 -8.02
CA ASP A 160 -2.01 22.99 -7.24
C ASP A 160 -2.45 24.38 -7.72
N VAL A 161 -2.80 24.52 -9.00
CA VAL A 161 -3.21 25.77 -9.64
C VAL A 161 -4.47 25.53 -10.48
N GLY A 162 -5.51 26.32 -10.25
CA GLY A 162 -6.73 26.35 -11.05
C GLY A 162 -6.75 27.54 -12.01
N LEU A 163 -7.00 27.29 -13.32
CA LEU A 163 -7.28 28.34 -14.28
C LEU A 163 -8.80 28.58 -14.37
N VAL A 164 -9.19 29.79 -13.99
CA VAL A 164 -10.59 30.23 -14.02
C VAL A 164 -10.71 31.38 -15.00
N GLY A 165 -11.76 31.39 -15.78
CA GLY A 165 -12.06 32.50 -16.75
C GLY A 165 -13.07 32.09 -17.78
N MET A 166 -13.55 33.05 -18.55
CA MET A 166 -14.60 32.87 -19.58
C MET A 166 -14.26 31.77 -20.58
N PRO A 167 -15.27 31.11 -21.17
CA PRO A 167 -15.09 30.18 -22.29
C PRO A 167 -14.31 30.85 -23.43
N SER A 168 -13.52 30.05 -24.15
CA SER A 168 -12.81 30.49 -25.39
C SER A 168 -11.70 31.54 -25.20
N VAL A 169 -11.30 31.89 -23.96
CA VAL A 169 -10.19 32.85 -23.70
C VAL A 169 -8.81 32.23 -23.93
N GLY A 170 -8.75 30.93 -24.27
CA GLY A 170 -7.48 30.25 -24.55
C GLY A 170 -6.86 29.51 -23.35
N LYS A 171 -7.60 29.26 -22.26
CA LYS A 171 -7.12 28.53 -21.07
C LYS A 171 -6.53 27.15 -21.41
N SER A 172 -7.27 26.33 -22.11
CA SER A 172 -6.84 25.00 -22.54
C SER A 172 -5.68 25.03 -23.54
N THR A 173 -5.60 26.07 -24.36
CA THR A 173 -4.45 26.32 -25.24
C THR A 173 -3.21 26.70 -24.41
N LEU A 174 -3.38 27.50 -23.37
CA LEU A 174 -2.30 27.86 -22.44
C LEU A 174 -1.76 26.58 -21.76
N ILE A 175 -2.63 25.77 -21.16
CA ILE A 175 -2.23 24.50 -20.53
C ILE A 175 -1.49 23.60 -21.51
N SER A 176 -1.98 23.47 -22.75
CA SER A 176 -1.34 22.62 -23.75
C SER A 176 0.06 23.10 -24.15
N LYS A 177 0.34 24.41 -24.01
CA LYS A 177 1.65 25.01 -24.33
C LYS A 177 2.63 24.95 -23.17
N ILE A 178 2.17 25.10 -21.91
CA ILE A 178 3.03 25.11 -20.71
C ILE A 178 3.23 23.71 -20.12
N SER A 179 2.32 22.77 -20.45
CA SER A 179 2.42 21.40 -19.92
C SER A 179 3.57 20.63 -20.54
N ALA A 180 4.35 19.97 -19.69
CA ALA A 180 5.44 19.09 -20.10
C ALA A 180 4.97 17.76 -20.70
N SER A 181 3.67 17.44 -20.57
CA SER A 181 3.01 16.25 -21.14
C SER A 181 1.68 16.64 -21.76
N LYS A 182 1.14 15.78 -22.63
CA LYS A 182 -0.21 16.01 -23.20
C LYS A 182 -1.21 16.14 -22.06
N PRO A 183 -2.05 17.21 -22.05
CA PRO A 183 -3.10 17.40 -21.06
C PRO A 183 -4.01 16.17 -21.00
N LYS A 184 -4.41 15.76 -19.80
CA LYS A 184 -5.30 14.64 -19.55
C LYS A 184 -6.62 15.17 -18.99
N ILE A 185 -7.72 14.60 -19.44
CA ILE A 185 -9.04 14.87 -18.87
C ILE A 185 -9.17 13.98 -17.64
N ALA A 186 -9.42 14.56 -16.47
CA ALA A 186 -9.68 13.82 -15.24
C ALA A 186 -11.16 13.89 -14.88
N GLU A 187 -11.67 12.80 -14.31
CA GLU A 187 -13.02 12.75 -13.74
C GLU A 187 -12.92 12.96 -12.23
N TYR A 188 -13.45 14.07 -11.74
CA TYR A 188 -13.60 14.29 -10.32
C TYR A 188 -15.04 14.01 -9.92
N HIS A 189 -15.25 13.17 -8.90
CA HIS A 189 -16.60 12.82 -8.42
C HIS A 189 -17.41 13.98 -7.86
N PHE A 190 -16.76 15.11 -7.60
CA PHE A 190 -17.38 16.33 -7.07
C PHE A 190 -17.55 17.43 -8.12
N THR A 191 -17.18 17.19 -9.38
CA THR A 191 -17.37 18.15 -10.48
C THR A 191 -18.20 17.54 -11.58
N THR A 192 -19.23 18.25 -12.03
CA THR A 192 -20.01 17.90 -13.23
C THR A 192 -19.22 18.08 -14.52
N LEU A 193 -18.08 18.75 -14.44
CA LEU A 193 -17.19 19.07 -15.57
C LEU A 193 -15.85 18.36 -15.39
N LYS A 194 -15.37 17.79 -16.48
CA LYS A 194 -14.07 17.11 -16.55
C LYS A 194 -12.98 18.15 -16.84
N PRO A 195 -12.18 18.57 -15.83
CA PRO A 195 -11.12 19.53 -16.05
C PRO A 195 -9.97 18.93 -16.87
N ASN A 196 -9.32 19.76 -17.67
CA ASN A 196 -8.08 19.39 -18.35
C ASN A 196 -6.91 19.61 -17.40
N LEU A 197 -6.13 18.57 -17.12
CA LEU A 197 -4.95 18.62 -16.27
C LEU A 197 -3.67 18.74 -17.10
N GLY A 198 -2.78 19.62 -16.68
CA GLY A 198 -1.45 19.78 -17.24
C GLY A 198 -0.38 19.76 -16.14
N VAL A 199 0.71 19.05 -16.36
CA VAL A 199 1.87 19.07 -15.45
C VAL A 199 2.86 20.10 -15.95
N VAL A 200 3.13 21.12 -15.18
CA VAL A 200 4.10 22.19 -15.48
C VAL A 200 5.39 21.93 -14.69
N ARG A 201 6.52 21.94 -15.39
CA ARG A 201 7.84 21.87 -14.74
C ARG A 201 8.29 23.29 -14.37
N ALA A 202 8.61 23.47 -13.10
CA ALA A 202 9.27 24.65 -12.59
C ALA A 202 10.79 24.47 -12.60
N SER A 203 11.55 25.53 -12.44
CA SER A 203 13.01 25.44 -12.29
C SER A 203 13.38 24.65 -11.03
N GLY A 204 14.37 23.75 -11.12
CA GLY A 204 14.88 22.99 -9.97
C GLY A 204 14.13 21.69 -9.68
N ASP A 205 13.78 20.93 -10.71
CA ASP A 205 13.19 19.57 -10.62
C ASP A 205 11.82 19.49 -9.91
N ARG A 206 11.20 20.64 -9.66
CA ARG A 206 9.84 20.74 -9.11
C ARG A 206 8.82 20.78 -10.24
N SER A 207 7.71 20.07 -10.05
CA SER A 207 6.56 20.12 -10.95
C SER A 207 5.30 20.44 -10.15
N PHE A 208 4.35 21.13 -10.76
CA PHE A 208 3.04 21.42 -10.19
C PHE A 208 1.94 21.08 -11.21
N LEU A 209 0.75 20.78 -10.69
CA LEU A 209 -0.40 20.38 -11.47
C LEU A 209 -1.31 21.59 -11.70
N VAL A 210 -1.64 21.86 -12.96
CA VAL A 210 -2.57 22.92 -13.36
C VAL A 210 -3.84 22.29 -13.89
N ALA A 211 -5.00 22.74 -13.38
CA ALA A 211 -6.32 22.34 -13.87
C ALA A 211 -7.01 23.49 -14.59
N ASP A 212 -7.65 23.21 -15.73
CA ASP A 212 -8.59 24.10 -16.38
C ASP A 212 -10.00 23.77 -15.90
N PHE A 213 -10.65 24.70 -15.20
CA PHE A 213 -12.04 24.58 -14.79
C PHE A 213 -12.93 25.27 -15.82
N PRO A 214 -13.47 24.54 -16.82
CA PRO A 214 -14.37 25.10 -17.77
C PRO A 214 -15.72 25.42 -17.09
N GLY A 215 -16.33 26.53 -17.46
CA GLY A 215 -17.73 26.84 -17.11
C GLY A 215 -17.95 27.60 -15.80
N LEU A 216 -16.90 28.02 -15.08
CA LEU A 216 -17.07 29.01 -14.01
C LEU A 216 -17.23 30.41 -14.65
N ILE A 217 -18.48 30.84 -14.87
CA ILE A 217 -18.85 32.15 -15.35
C ILE A 217 -19.58 32.92 -14.25
N GLU A 218 -19.55 34.25 -14.32
CA GLU A 218 -20.35 35.12 -13.47
C GLU A 218 -21.84 34.75 -13.65
N GLY A 219 -22.59 34.51 -12.56
CA GLY A 219 -23.96 34.02 -12.60
C GLY A 219 -24.16 32.51 -12.51
N ALA A 220 -23.09 31.68 -12.44
CA ALA A 220 -23.21 30.23 -12.32
C ALA A 220 -23.99 29.80 -11.05
N SER A 221 -23.90 30.56 -9.96
CA SER A 221 -24.67 30.35 -8.72
C SER A 221 -26.17 30.69 -8.86
N LEU A 222 -26.55 31.38 -9.91
CA LEU A 222 -27.92 31.74 -10.23
C LEU A 222 -28.57 30.84 -11.30
N GLY A 223 -27.86 29.77 -11.71
CA GLY A 223 -28.30 28.82 -12.71
C GLY A 223 -27.99 29.20 -14.16
N GLU A 224 -27.28 30.31 -14.42
CA GLU A 224 -26.82 30.75 -15.74
C GLU A 224 -25.45 30.14 -16.05
N GLY A 225 -25.32 28.81 -16.01
CA GLY A 225 -24.10 28.12 -16.33
C GLY A 225 -23.95 26.83 -15.52
N LEU A 226 -22.87 26.11 -15.77
CA LEU A 226 -22.52 24.91 -15.01
C LEU A 226 -21.69 25.33 -13.78
N GLY A 227 -22.33 25.51 -12.68
CA GLY A 227 -21.74 25.80 -11.36
C GLY A 227 -21.96 24.67 -10.39
#